data_0bd9840fddc95fa04305f10ea960411d
#
_entry.id   0bd9840fddc95fa04305f10ea960411d
#
_cell.length_a   1.000
_cell.length_b   1.000
_cell.length_c   1.000
_cell.angle_alpha   90.00
_cell.angle_beta   90.00
_cell.angle_gamma   90.00
#
_symmetry.space_group_name_H-M   'P 1'
#
loop_
_entity.id
_entity.type
_entity.pdbx_description
1 polymer ?
#
loop_
_entity_poly.entity_id
_entity_poly.type
_entity_poly.pdbx_seq_one_letter_code
_entity_poly.pdbx_strand_id
1 'polypeptide(L)'
;MDQKNAFLGTEPIGRLLFRLAIPTVIAQLVNMLYNIVDRIYIGHMPQVGSLALTGLGVCTPIILIVSAFAALVASGGAPRASISMGKGDLQTAEKMLGGCFTLQLGISAVLTAALLIWNRDLLLAFGASEQTIDYAADYMQIYAIGTVFVQLTLGMNAFITAQGFAREGMLTVLIGAVCNIVLDPILIFKLGMGVRGAALATIVSQGVSCLWVVLFLFSKKSVLKLRVQNFLQSPRLILPCVGLGTATFIMQASESVLSVCFNSSLARYGGDIAVGAMTILTSVMQFALLPLQGISQGAQPILSYNYGAKNVERVRKTFRVLLTVCLTYSALIWAFVMLCPRVFAGIFTPDAELIEFTGRALRIYCAVLAIFGIQQACQITFVSIGKAVCSIIVAVIRKFVLLLPLIYLLPHLAPDPTLGVYLAEPVADTLAVTFTSILFSHQFRKALRTLESERSA
;
A
#
# COMPACT_ATOMS: atom_id res chain seq x y z
N MET A 1 -7.97 26.19 20.84
CA MET A 1 -8.12 24.96 20.04
C MET A 1 -8.40 25.39 18.62
N ASP A 2 -7.50 25.11 17.69
CA ASP A 2 -7.73 25.39 16.26
C ASP A 2 -8.89 24.49 15.78
N GLN A 3 -10.02 25.12 15.44
CA GLN A 3 -11.28 24.43 15.12
C GLN A 3 -11.23 23.58 13.84
N LYS A 4 -10.12 23.61 13.10
CA LYS A 4 -10.00 22.99 11.77
C LYS A 4 -10.14 21.47 11.75
N ASN A 5 -9.78 20.77 12.84
CA ASN A 5 -9.87 19.30 12.95
C ASN A 5 -10.95 18.83 13.91
N ALA A 6 -11.71 19.75 14.51
CA ALA A 6 -12.77 19.39 15.47
C ALA A 6 -13.81 18.44 14.86
N PHE A 7 -14.00 18.48 13.54
CA PHE A 7 -14.92 17.59 12.84
C PHE A 7 -14.57 16.10 12.98
N LEU A 8 -13.28 15.73 13.14
CA LEU A 8 -12.87 14.34 13.40
C LEU A 8 -13.41 13.80 14.73
N GLY A 9 -13.60 14.70 15.71
CA GLY A 9 -14.14 14.39 17.02
C GLY A 9 -15.64 14.59 17.16
N THR A 10 -16.33 15.28 16.23
CA THR A 10 -17.72 15.75 16.41
C THR A 10 -18.69 15.24 15.35
N GLU A 11 -18.31 15.13 14.08
CA GLU A 11 -19.20 14.68 13.01
C GLU A 11 -19.68 13.23 13.21
N PRO A 12 -20.89 12.88 12.73
CA PRO A 12 -21.40 11.49 12.74
C PRO A 12 -20.43 10.54 12.00
N ILE A 13 -20.05 9.44 12.64
CA ILE A 13 -18.97 8.55 12.18
C ILE A 13 -19.23 7.96 10.79
N GLY A 14 -20.46 7.51 10.50
CA GLY A 14 -20.79 6.97 9.18
C GLY A 14 -20.54 7.98 8.06
N ARG A 15 -21.07 9.22 8.22
CA ARG A 15 -20.87 10.30 7.24
C ARG A 15 -19.39 10.69 7.12
N LEU A 16 -18.71 10.77 8.25
CA LEU A 16 -17.28 11.12 8.31
C LEU A 16 -16.43 10.05 7.62
N LEU A 17 -16.70 8.76 7.89
CA LEU A 17 -15.99 7.66 7.25
C LEU A 17 -16.14 7.73 5.72
N PHE A 18 -17.36 7.87 5.19
CA PHE A 18 -17.58 7.97 3.75
C PHE A 18 -16.90 9.21 3.15
N ARG A 19 -16.96 10.36 3.83
CA ARG A 19 -16.32 11.60 3.41
C ARG A 19 -14.79 11.45 3.26
N LEU A 20 -14.15 10.65 4.10
CA LEU A 20 -12.71 10.41 4.06
C LEU A 20 -12.36 9.19 3.19
N ALA A 21 -13.17 8.13 3.22
CA ALA A 21 -12.88 6.91 2.48
C ALA A 21 -13.08 7.06 0.96
N ILE A 22 -14.09 7.80 0.50
CA ILE A 22 -14.33 7.97 -0.95
C ILE A 22 -13.11 8.59 -1.66
N PRO A 23 -12.53 9.72 -1.20
CA PRO A 23 -11.33 10.27 -1.83
C PRO A 23 -10.14 9.33 -1.79
N THR A 24 -9.92 8.59 -0.69
CA THR A 24 -8.82 7.64 -0.59
C THR A 24 -9.01 6.43 -1.50
N VAL A 25 -10.23 5.92 -1.66
CA VAL A 25 -10.55 4.87 -2.64
C VAL A 25 -10.29 5.37 -4.07
N ILE A 26 -10.76 6.57 -4.40
CA ILE A 26 -10.52 7.18 -5.73
C ILE A 26 -9.01 7.32 -5.97
N ALA A 27 -8.24 7.77 -4.99
CA ALA A 27 -6.79 7.89 -5.10
C ALA A 27 -6.13 6.54 -5.42
N GLN A 28 -6.55 5.44 -4.77
CA GLN A 28 -6.02 4.10 -5.05
C GLN A 28 -6.36 3.63 -6.47
N LEU A 29 -7.61 3.85 -6.91
CA LEU A 29 -8.03 3.49 -8.27
C LEU A 29 -7.30 4.31 -9.33
N VAL A 30 -7.14 5.61 -9.14
CA VAL A 30 -6.38 6.49 -10.05
C VAL A 30 -4.92 6.06 -10.12
N ASN A 31 -4.32 5.74 -8.97
CA ASN A 31 -2.95 5.23 -8.91
C ASN A 31 -2.76 3.93 -9.72
N MET A 32 -3.72 3.02 -9.63
CA MET A 32 -3.70 1.80 -10.44
C MET A 32 -3.87 2.10 -11.93
N LEU A 33 -4.83 2.96 -12.27
CA LEU A 33 -5.13 3.28 -13.68
C LEU A 33 -3.92 3.93 -14.38
N TYR A 34 -3.26 4.89 -13.73
CA TYR A 34 -2.11 5.52 -14.36
C TYR A 34 -0.94 4.53 -14.56
N ASN A 35 -0.72 3.59 -13.63
CA ASN A 35 0.28 2.54 -13.82
C ASN A 35 -0.02 1.62 -15.00
N ILE A 36 -1.30 1.35 -15.25
CA ILE A 36 -1.73 0.58 -16.43
C ILE A 36 -1.48 1.37 -17.72
N VAL A 37 -1.82 2.66 -17.73
CA VAL A 37 -1.64 3.54 -18.88
C VAL A 37 -0.17 3.70 -19.25
N ASP A 38 0.69 3.92 -18.26
CA ASP A 38 2.15 3.98 -18.45
C ASP A 38 2.70 2.71 -19.10
N ARG A 39 2.29 1.53 -18.61
CA ARG A 39 2.67 0.24 -19.23
C ARG A 39 2.15 0.08 -20.65
N ILE A 40 0.94 0.59 -20.96
CA ILE A 40 0.39 0.58 -22.31
C ILE A 40 1.27 1.42 -23.24
N TYR A 41 1.65 2.63 -22.83
CA TYR A 41 2.53 3.48 -23.65
C TYR A 41 3.90 2.83 -23.90
N ILE A 42 4.53 2.27 -22.87
CA ILE A 42 5.81 1.58 -23.00
C ILE A 42 5.71 0.36 -23.92
N GLY A 43 4.65 -0.44 -23.77
CA GLY A 43 4.39 -1.62 -24.61
C GLY A 43 4.16 -1.31 -26.09
N HIS A 44 3.68 -0.09 -26.41
CA HIS A 44 3.42 0.36 -27.78
C HIS A 44 4.62 1.09 -28.42
N MET A 45 5.79 1.09 -27.79
CA MET A 45 6.98 1.65 -28.42
C MET A 45 7.37 0.85 -29.67
N PRO A 46 7.62 1.51 -30.82
CA PRO A 46 7.99 0.83 -32.06
C PRO A 46 9.24 -0.01 -31.89
N GLN A 47 9.22 -1.26 -32.38
CA GLN A 47 10.34 -2.24 -32.42
C GLN A 47 10.83 -2.76 -31.05
N VAL A 48 10.72 -2.01 -29.96
CA VAL A 48 11.31 -2.35 -28.64
C VAL A 48 10.28 -2.49 -27.51
N GLY A 49 9.00 -2.25 -27.76
CA GLY A 49 7.96 -2.18 -26.72
C GLY A 49 7.89 -3.43 -25.83
N SER A 50 7.99 -4.62 -26.39
CA SER A 50 7.98 -5.88 -25.62
C SER A 50 9.20 -6.00 -24.69
N LEU A 51 10.40 -5.70 -25.20
CA LEU A 51 11.65 -5.74 -24.41
C LEU A 51 11.66 -4.66 -23.32
N ALA A 52 11.20 -3.46 -23.66
CA ALA A 52 11.08 -2.35 -22.74
C ALA A 52 10.09 -2.65 -21.61
N LEU A 53 8.93 -3.22 -21.95
CA LEU A 53 7.90 -3.61 -20.96
C LEU A 53 8.42 -4.73 -20.04
N THR A 54 9.16 -5.69 -20.59
CA THR A 54 9.81 -6.74 -19.79
C THR A 54 10.88 -6.14 -18.87
N GLY A 55 11.70 -5.22 -19.37
CA GLY A 55 12.68 -4.49 -18.56
C GLY A 55 12.04 -3.71 -17.42
N LEU A 56 10.92 -3.01 -17.68
CA LEU A 56 10.15 -2.34 -16.64
C LEU A 56 9.58 -3.34 -15.60
N GLY A 57 9.18 -4.51 -16.05
CA GLY A 57 8.72 -5.60 -15.17
C GLY A 57 9.78 -5.98 -14.14
N VAL A 58 11.06 -6.04 -14.55
CA VAL A 58 12.19 -6.30 -13.64
C VAL A 58 12.42 -5.15 -12.66
N CYS A 59 12.14 -3.91 -13.03
CA CYS A 59 12.22 -2.76 -12.13
C CYS A 59 11.14 -2.76 -11.04
N THR A 60 9.98 -3.38 -11.30
CA THR A 60 8.80 -3.33 -10.41
C THR A 60 9.10 -3.76 -8.97
N PRO A 61 9.79 -4.89 -8.68
CA PRO A 61 10.12 -5.26 -7.30
C PRO A 61 10.97 -4.22 -6.56
N ILE A 62 11.89 -3.58 -7.27
CA ILE A 62 12.76 -2.53 -6.69
C ILE A 62 11.92 -1.29 -6.37
N ILE A 63 11.02 -0.88 -7.26
CA ILE A 63 10.08 0.23 -7.05
C ILE A 63 9.17 -0.04 -5.85
N LEU A 64 8.70 -1.28 -5.67
CA LEU A 64 7.91 -1.69 -4.51
C LEU A 64 8.70 -1.59 -3.20
N ILE A 65 9.99 -1.96 -3.21
CA ILE A 65 10.87 -1.81 -2.05
C ILE A 65 11.05 -0.32 -1.71
N VAL A 66 11.29 0.53 -2.71
CA VAL A 66 11.37 1.99 -2.51
C VAL A 66 10.08 2.52 -1.89
N SER A 67 8.92 2.11 -2.40
CA SER A 67 7.62 2.48 -1.85
C SER A 67 7.39 1.96 -0.42
N ALA A 68 7.91 0.76 -0.10
CA ALA A 68 7.84 0.20 1.24
C ALA A 68 8.61 1.05 2.27
N PHE A 69 9.76 1.62 1.89
CA PHE A 69 10.49 2.56 2.75
C PHE A 69 9.71 3.87 2.98
N ALA A 70 8.99 4.37 1.97
CA ALA A 70 8.10 5.50 2.16
C ALA A 70 6.97 5.16 3.14
N ALA A 71 6.36 3.98 2.98
CA ALA A 71 5.32 3.47 3.86
C ALA A 71 5.81 3.23 5.29
N LEU A 72 7.06 2.83 5.49
CA LEU A 72 7.68 2.67 6.81
C LEU A 72 7.54 3.92 7.68
N VAL A 73 7.81 5.07 7.11
CA VAL A 73 7.75 6.35 7.84
C VAL A 73 6.32 6.89 7.87
N ALA A 74 5.62 6.82 6.74
CA ALA A 74 4.27 7.36 6.56
C ALA A 74 3.25 6.68 7.48
N SER A 75 3.16 5.34 7.41
CA SER A 75 2.14 4.57 8.13
C SER A 75 2.34 4.53 9.65
N GLY A 76 3.52 4.90 10.12
CA GLY A 76 3.77 5.04 11.55
C GLY A 76 3.72 6.49 12.04
N GLY A 77 4.29 7.42 11.27
CA GLY A 77 4.34 8.83 11.64
C GLY A 77 2.97 9.51 11.60
N ALA A 78 2.21 9.32 10.54
CA ALA A 78 0.91 9.96 10.35
C ALA A 78 -0.13 9.60 11.44
N PRO A 79 -0.35 8.31 11.81
CA PRO A 79 -1.25 7.97 12.91
C PRO A 79 -0.81 8.53 14.25
N ARG A 80 0.50 8.50 14.54
CA ARG A 80 1.03 9.05 15.80
C ARG A 80 0.85 10.56 15.90
N ALA A 81 1.06 11.29 14.78
CA ALA A 81 0.76 12.71 14.71
C ALA A 81 -0.74 12.97 14.92
N SER A 82 -1.61 12.15 14.33
CA SER A 82 -3.07 12.25 14.52
C SER A 82 -3.48 11.98 15.98
N ILE A 83 -2.86 11.01 16.66
CA ILE A 83 -3.06 10.77 18.09
C ILE A 83 -2.65 12.01 18.91
N SER A 84 -1.49 12.61 18.60
CA SER A 84 -1.03 13.83 19.28
C SER A 84 -1.95 15.01 19.04
N MET A 85 -2.49 15.16 17.83
CA MET A 85 -3.55 16.15 17.54
C MET A 85 -4.80 15.93 18.40
N GLY A 86 -5.23 14.68 18.54
CA GLY A 86 -6.37 14.30 19.38
C GLY A 86 -6.16 14.62 20.87
N LYS A 87 -4.91 14.54 21.34
CA LYS A 87 -4.50 14.95 22.70
C LYS A 87 -4.46 16.50 22.86
N GLY A 88 -4.55 17.24 21.78
CA GLY A 88 -4.36 18.70 21.78
C GLY A 88 -2.89 19.13 21.70
N ASP A 89 -1.95 18.19 21.57
CA ASP A 89 -0.51 18.47 21.48
C ASP A 89 -0.07 18.62 20.02
N LEU A 90 -0.41 19.78 19.44
CA LEU A 90 -0.04 20.13 18.06
C LEU A 90 1.48 20.29 17.90
N GLN A 91 2.17 20.73 18.94
CA GLN A 91 3.61 20.94 18.88
C GLN A 91 4.36 19.63 18.66
N THR A 92 4.01 18.58 19.41
CA THR A 92 4.59 17.25 19.23
C THR A 92 4.21 16.66 17.87
N ALA A 93 2.98 16.87 17.39
CA ALA A 93 2.55 16.42 16.07
C ALA A 93 3.35 17.11 14.94
N GLU A 94 3.60 18.43 15.03
CA GLU A 94 4.45 19.15 14.07
C GLU A 94 5.92 18.68 14.13
N LYS A 95 6.45 18.38 15.32
CA LYS A 95 7.79 17.81 15.47
C LYS A 95 7.89 16.42 14.82
N MET A 96 6.86 15.57 14.96
CA MET A 96 6.80 14.27 14.27
C MET A 96 6.78 14.44 12.76
N LEU A 97 5.98 15.38 12.22
CA LEU A 97 5.97 15.69 10.79
C LEU A 97 7.35 16.11 10.29
N GLY A 98 7.99 17.08 10.95
CA GLY A 98 9.33 17.57 10.56
C GLY A 98 10.41 16.52 10.65
N GLY A 99 10.43 15.71 11.71
CA GLY A 99 11.38 14.61 11.89
C GLY A 99 11.17 13.48 10.87
N CYS A 100 9.91 13.13 10.56
CA CYS A 100 9.58 12.17 9.50
C CYS A 100 9.99 12.69 8.11
N PHE A 101 9.81 13.97 7.84
CA PHE A 101 10.27 14.60 6.59
C PHE A 101 11.79 14.47 6.43
N THR A 102 12.56 14.78 7.47
CA THR A 102 14.02 14.64 7.44
C THR A 102 14.46 13.18 7.30
N LEU A 103 13.78 12.26 8.00
CA LEU A 103 14.06 10.84 7.87
C LEU A 103 13.81 10.34 6.44
N GLN A 104 12.71 10.79 5.80
CA GLN A 104 12.42 10.45 4.39
C GLN A 104 13.51 10.99 3.44
N LEU A 105 14.01 12.21 3.67
CA LEU A 105 15.14 12.73 2.91
C LEU A 105 16.40 11.88 3.09
N GLY A 106 16.72 11.48 4.32
CA GLY A 106 17.84 10.60 4.60
C GLY A 106 17.72 9.23 3.92
N ILE A 107 16.55 8.59 4.04
CA ILE A 107 16.25 7.32 3.37
C ILE A 107 16.35 7.48 1.85
N SER A 108 15.80 8.54 1.27
CA SER A 108 15.85 8.79 -0.17
C SER A 108 17.30 8.95 -0.67
N ALA A 109 18.15 9.65 0.08
CA ALA A 109 19.55 9.80 -0.27
C ALA A 109 20.30 8.45 -0.28
N VAL A 110 20.05 7.62 0.74
CA VAL A 110 20.64 6.26 0.81
C VAL A 110 20.13 5.38 -0.33
N LEU A 111 18.82 5.39 -0.59
CA LEU A 111 18.23 4.61 -1.69
C LEU A 111 18.73 5.08 -3.04
N THR A 112 18.80 6.39 -3.28
CA THR A 112 19.37 6.95 -4.53
C THR A 112 20.79 6.50 -4.73
N ALA A 113 21.65 6.61 -3.71
CA ALA A 113 23.05 6.17 -3.78
C ALA A 113 23.14 4.66 -4.06
N ALA A 114 22.36 3.83 -3.35
CA ALA A 114 22.34 2.39 -3.55
C ALA A 114 21.87 2.01 -4.97
N LEU A 115 20.79 2.63 -5.45
CA LEU A 115 20.24 2.36 -6.78
C LEU A 115 21.17 2.84 -7.90
N LEU A 116 21.92 3.90 -7.72
CA LEU A 116 22.90 4.38 -8.72
C LEU A 116 24.17 3.54 -8.72
N ILE A 117 24.67 3.15 -7.55
CA ILE A 117 25.94 2.39 -7.45
C ILE A 117 25.73 0.95 -7.92
N TRP A 118 24.67 0.28 -7.47
CA TRP A 118 24.40 -1.13 -7.76
C TRP A 118 23.28 -1.34 -8.79
N ASN A 119 23.02 -0.37 -9.67
CA ASN A 119 21.91 -0.39 -10.63
C ASN A 119 21.84 -1.72 -11.38
N ARG A 120 22.89 -2.07 -12.12
CA ARG A 120 22.92 -3.28 -12.94
C ARG A 120 22.92 -4.56 -12.12
N ASP A 121 23.67 -4.60 -11.02
CA ASP A 121 23.78 -5.78 -10.15
C ASP A 121 22.42 -6.13 -9.53
N LEU A 122 21.68 -5.12 -9.05
CA LEU A 122 20.34 -5.30 -8.53
C LEU A 122 19.39 -5.81 -9.62
N LEU A 123 19.38 -5.21 -10.79
CA LEU A 123 18.50 -5.61 -11.89
C LEU A 123 18.78 -7.05 -12.35
N LEU A 124 20.05 -7.45 -12.44
CA LEU A 124 20.44 -8.82 -12.74
C LEU A 124 19.99 -9.79 -11.64
N ALA A 125 20.13 -9.41 -10.37
CA ALA A 125 19.66 -10.21 -9.25
C ALA A 125 18.13 -10.39 -9.25
N PHE A 126 17.37 -9.40 -9.78
CA PHE A 126 15.92 -9.48 -9.94
C PHE A 126 15.46 -10.06 -11.28
N GLY A 127 16.37 -10.60 -12.09
CA GLY A 127 16.05 -11.41 -13.25
C GLY A 127 16.10 -10.69 -14.60
N ALA A 128 16.84 -9.57 -14.72
CA ALA A 128 17.13 -8.95 -16.00
C ALA A 128 17.97 -9.89 -16.88
N SER A 129 17.59 -10.02 -18.14
CA SER A 129 18.37 -10.72 -19.17
C SER A 129 19.32 -9.77 -19.90
N GLU A 130 20.29 -10.32 -20.66
CA GLU A 130 21.18 -9.50 -21.51
C GLU A 130 20.42 -8.58 -22.49
N GLN A 131 19.22 -8.99 -22.90
CA GLN A 131 18.39 -8.21 -23.82
C GLN A 131 17.59 -7.10 -23.14
N THR A 132 17.26 -7.25 -21.84
CA THR A 132 16.38 -6.33 -21.12
C THR A 132 17.13 -5.41 -20.16
N ILE A 133 18.38 -5.75 -19.81
CA ILE A 133 19.15 -5.03 -18.79
C ILE A 133 19.37 -3.57 -19.13
N ASP A 134 19.60 -3.23 -20.41
CA ASP A 134 19.88 -1.85 -20.80
C ASP A 134 18.61 -0.98 -20.66
N TYR A 135 17.45 -1.50 -21.04
CA TYR A 135 16.17 -0.80 -20.86
C TYR A 135 15.82 -0.63 -19.38
N ALA A 136 16.04 -1.68 -18.59
CA ALA A 136 15.80 -1.63 -17.15
C ALA A 136 16.75 -0.67 -16.45
N ALA A 137 18.05 -0.67 -16.82
CA ALA A 137 19.07 0.20 -16.25
C ALA A 137 18.84 1.67 -16.60
N ASP A 138 18.46 1.97 -17.83
CA ASP A 138 18.10 3.32 -18.27
C ASP A 138 16.90 3.88 -17.50
N TYR A 139 15.86 3.07 -17.31
CA TYR A 139 14.69 3.45 -16.51
C TYR A 139 15.09 3.68 -15.04
N MET A 140 15.79 2.71 -14.44
CA MET A 140 16.11 2.73 -13.02
C MET A 140 17.10 3.85 -12.66
N GLN A 141 18.03 4.20 -13.55
CA GLN A 141 18.98 5.30 -13.33
C GLN A 141 18.24 6.65 -13.16
N ILE A 142 17.27 6.91 -14.03
CA ILE A 142 16.46 8.14 -13.96
C ILE A 142 15.53 8.08 -12.75
N TYR A 143 14.88 6.93 -12.51
CA TYR A 143 14.00 6.73 -11.36
C TYR A 143 14.74 6.93 -10.02
N ALA A 144 15.99 6.45 -9.92
CA ALA A 144 16.82 6.60 -8.74
C ALA A 144 17.02 8.08 -8.35
N ILE A 145 17.28 8.95 -9.33
CA ILE A 145 17.42 10.39 -9.09
C ILE A 145 16.10 10.99 -8.55
N GLY A 146 14.97 10.50 -9.05
CA GLY A 146 13.64 10.93 -8.64
C GLY A 146 13.10 10.29 -7.35
N THR A 147 13.84 9.37 -6.74
CA THR A 147 13.42 8.66 -5.52
C THR A 147 13.04 9.61 -4.38
N VAL A 148 13.71 10.75 -4.26
CA VAL A 148 13.37 11.79 -3.26
C VAL A 148 11.94 12.30 -3.42
N PHE A 149 11.48 12.50 -4.66
CA PHE A 149 10.11 12.96 -4.91
C PHE A 149 9.10 11.87 -4.56
N VAL A 150 9.39 10.62 -4.91
CA VAL A 150 8.54 9.47 -4.57
C VAL A 150 8.43 9.32 -3.04
N GLN A 151 9.55 9.35 -2.33
CA GLN A 151 9.60 9.23 -0.87
C GLN A 151 8.80 10.35 -0.19
N LEU A 152 9.02 11.59 -0.57
CA LEU A 152 8.35 12.74 0.01
C LEU A 152 6.85 12.77 -0.35
N THR A 153 6.49 12.45 -1.59
CA THR A 153 5.08 12.42 -2.01
C THR A 153 4.31 11.39 -1.20
N LEU A 154 4.75 10.14 -1.17
CA LEU A 154 4.07 9.07 -0.45
C LEU A 154 4.11 9.29 1.06
N GLY A 155 5.28 9.67 1.58
CA GLY A 155 5.49 9.88 3.01
C GLY A 155 4.66 11.02 3.58
N MET A 156 4.70 12.17 2.93
CA MET A 156 4.06 13.38 3.46
C MET A 156 2.57 13.46 3.13
N ASN A 157 2.11 12.83 2.04
CA ASN A 157 0.68 12.75 1.73
C ASN A 157 -0.12 12.04 2.83
N ALA A 158 0.49 11.07 3.51
CA ALA A 158 -0.13 10.40 4.65
C ALA A 158 -0.43 11.37 5.81
N PHE A 159 0.44 12.37 6.04
CA PHE A 159 0.19 13.40 7.06
C PHE A 159 -0.92 14.37 6.66
N ILE A 160 -1.12 14.63 5.37
CA ILE A 160 -2.27 15.41 4.88
C ILE A 160 -3.56 14.66 5.19
N THR A 161 -3.62 13.37 4.84
CA THR A 161 -4.79 12.52 5.10
C THR A 161 -5.05 12.36 6.60
N ALA A 162 -4.00 12.21 7.42
CA ALA A 162 -4.11 12.06 8.88
C ALA A 162 -4.71 13.29 9.58
N GLN A 163 -4.61 14.46 8.97
CA GLN A 163 -5.28 15.69 9.43
C GLN A 163 -6.78 15.73 9.06
N GLY A 164 -7.28 14.75 8.29
CA GLY A 164 -8.64 14.72 7.77
C GLY A 164 -8.81 15.34 6.38
N PHE A 165 -7.73 15.77 5.72
CA PHE A 165 -7.75 16.36 4.37
C PHE A 165 -7.62 15.29 3.28
N ALA A 166 -8.53 14.31 3.28
CA ALA A 166 -8.49 13.20 2.33
C ALA A 166 -8.68 13.66 0.86
N ARG A 167 -9.43 14.74 0.62
CA ARG A 167 -9.60 15.31 -0.73
C ARG A 167 -8.29 15.88 -1.27
N GLU A 168 -7.55 16.59 -0.45
CA GLU A 168 -6.24 17.17 -0.78
C GLU A 168 -5.21 16.04 -0.99
N GLY A 169 -5.29 14.98 -0.18
CA GLY A 169 -4.50 13.77 -0.38
C GLY A 169 -4.81 13.06 -1.70
N MET A 170 -6.08 12.97 -2.09
CA MET A 170 -6.49 12.47 -3.40
C MET A 170 -5.97 13.35 -4.54
N LEU A 171 -6.05 14.67 -4.40
CA LEU A 171 -5.55 15.60 -5.41
C LEU A 171 -4.05 15.44 -5.66
N THR A 172 -3.26 15.08 -4.65
CA THR A 172 -1.83 14.75 -4.82
C THR A 172 -1.65 13.64 -5.87
N VAL A 173 -2.43 12.55 -5.73
CA VAL A 173 -2.35 11.40 -6.65
C VAL A 173 -2.91 11.77 -8.03
N LEU A 174 -4.01 12.50 -8.08
CA LEU A 174 -4.63 12.91 -9.32
C LEU A 174 -3.73 13.84 -10.15
N ILE A 175 -3.08 14.82 -9.52
CA ILE A 175 -2.13 15.72 -10.17
C ILE A 175 -0.97 14.91 -10.78
N GLY A 176 -0.39 13.99 -10.01
CA GLY A 176 0.68 13.13 -10.51
C GLY A 176 0.24 12.25 -11.68
N ALA A 177 -0.93 11.61 -11.57
CA ALA A 177 -1.48 10.74 -12.61
C ALA A 177 -1.76 11.50 -13.91
N VAL A 178 -2.42 12.65 -13.85
CA VAL A 178 -2.71 13.48 -15.02
C VAL A 178 -1.42 13.98 -15.67
N CYS A 179 -0.47 14.44 -14.85
CA CYS A 179 0.82 14.91 -15.33
C CYS A 179 1.58 13.79 -16.05
N ASN A 180 1.61 12.58 -15.49
CA ASN A 180 2.26 11.43 -16.09
C ASN A 180 1.61 11.02 -17.42
N ILE A 181 0.29 10.84 -17.44
CA ILE A 181 -0.48 10.45 -18.65
C ILE A 181 -0.27 11.45 -19.79
N VAL A 182 -0.10 12.74 -19.49
CA VAL A 182 0.15 13.77 -20.50
C VAL A 182 1.61 13.77 -20.94
N LEU A 183 2.56 13.59 -20.02
CA LEU A 183 3.99 13.63 -20.33
C LEU A 183 4.49 12.37 -21.05
N ASP A 184 3.95 11.20 -20.73
CA ASP A 184 4.38 9.95 -21.34
C ASP A 184 4.38 9.98 -22.87
N PRO A 185 3.26 10.27 -23.59
CA PRO A 185 3.27 10.29 -25.05
C PRO A 185 4.19 11.37 -25.62
N ILE A 186 4.38 12.48 -24.91
CA ILE A 186 5.26 13.56 -25.35
C ILE A 186 6.73 13.13 -25.27
N LEU A 187 7.14 12.58 -24.14
CA LEU A 187 8.54 12.22 -23.90
C LEU A 187 8.91 10.91 -24.60
N ILE A 188 8.02 9.92 -24.59
CA ILE A 188 8.27 8.61 -25.20
C ILE A 188 8.30 8.70 -26.73
N PHE A 189 7.24 9.26 -27.33
CA PHE A 189 7.03 9.21 -28.79
C PHE A 189 7.45 10.50 -29.49
N LYS A 190 6.96 11.66 -29.03
CA LYS A 190 7.20 12.94 -29.73
C LYS A 190 8.66 13.40 -29.62
N LEU A 191 9.29 13.25 -28.46
CA LEU A 191 10.71 13.55 -28.26
C LEU A 191 11.62 12.33 -28.50
N GLY A 192 11.05 11.14 -28.75
CA GLY A 192 11.79 9.93 -29.07
C GLY A 192 12.71 9.40 -27.96
N MET A 193 12.43 9.75 -26.71
CA MET A 193 13.27 9.35 -25.56
C MET A 193 13.06 7.89 -25.14
N GLY A 194 12.01 7.21 -25.65
CA GLY A 194 11.75 5.82 -25.33
C GLY A 194 11.57 5.57 -23.83
N VAL A 195 12.22 4.53 -23.29
CA VAL A 195 12.14 4.14 -21.87
C VAL A 195 12.64 5.24 -20.94
N ARG A 196 13.66 6.00 -21.34
CA ARG A 196 14.13 7.16 -20.57
C ARG A 196 13.06 8.23 -20.45
N GLY A 197 12.25 8.40 -21.51
CA GLY A 197 11.10 9.32 -21.53
C GLY A 197 10.04 8.93 -20.50
N ALA A 198 9.68 7.63 -20.43
CA ALA A 198 8.75 7.11 -19.45
C ALA A 198 9.25 7.34 -18.00
N ALA A 199 10.52 7.02 -17.73
CA ALA A 199 11.12 7.27 -16.42
C ALA A 199 11.11 8.77 -16.07
N LEU A 200 11.46 9.64 -17.01
CA LEU A 200 11.45 11.08 -16.81
C LEU A 200 10.03 11.61 -16.57
N ALA A 201 9.03 11.14 -17.32
CA ALA A 201 7.62 11.49 -17.08
C ALA A 201 7.19 11.12 -15.66
N THR A 202 7.55 9.92 -15.21
CA THR A 202 7.23 9.45 -13.86
C THR A 202 7.86 10.35 -12.79
N ILE A 203 9.14 10.65 -12.85
CA ILE A 203 9.79 11.47 -11.80
C ILE A 203 9.38 12.95 -11.86
N VAL A 204 9.12 13.51 -13.04
CA VAL A 204 8.58 14.88 -13.15
C VAL A 204 7.20 14.96 -12.53
N SER A 205 6.34 13.97 -12.81
CA SER A 205 4.99 13.88 -12.23
C SER A 205 5.03 13.72 -10.71
N GLN A 206 5.94 12.90 -10.19
CA GLN A 206 6.17 12.77 -8.75
C GLN A 206 6.74 14.07 -8.17
N GLY A 207 7.59 14.79 -8.89
CA GLY A 207 8.09 16.13 -8.50
C GLY A 207 6.98 17.15 -8.37
N VAL A 208 6.04 17.18 -9.31
CA VAL A 208 4.85 18.07 -9.26
C VAL A 208 3.95 17.71 -8.07
N SER A 209 3.70 16.41 -7.85
CA SER A 209 2.96 15.92 -6.68
C SER A 209 3.67 16.27 -5.36
N CYS A 210 4.98 16.12 -5.31
CA CYS A 210 5.80 16.47 -4.15
C CYS A 210 5.69 17.98 -3.85
N LEU A 211 5.80 18.81 -4.88
CA LEU A 211 5.65 20.25 -4.72
C LEU A 211 4.27 20.61 -4.16
N TRP A 212 3.20 20.00 -4.68
CA TRP A 212 1.84 20.17 -4.15
C TRP A 212 1.74 19.82 -2.67
N VAL A 213 2.26 18.65 -2.26
CA VAL A 213 2.25 18.18 -0.87
C VAL A 213 3.01 19.15 0.04
N VAL A 214 4.21 19.56 -0.36
CA VAL A 214 5.05 20.47 0.42
C VAL A 214 4.39 21.85 0.55
N LEU A 215 3.87 22.41 -0.55
CA LEU A 215 3.15 23.68 -0.52
C LEU A 215 1.90 23.61 0.36
N PHE A 216 1.16 22.50 0.33
CA PHE A 216 0.01 22.31 1.21
C PHE A 216 0.43 22.32 2.69
N LEU A 217 1.50 21.61 3.06
CA LEU A 217 1.99 21.54 4.45
C LEU A 217 2.56 22.87 4.96
N PHE A 218 3.01 23.75 4.07
CA PHE A 218 3.36 25.15 4.41
C PHE A 218 2.16 26.08 4.45
N SER A 219 1.04 25.69 3.85
CA SER A 219 -0.13 26.56 3.69
C SER A 219 -0.86 26.85 5.02
N LYS A 220 -1.67 27.91 5.02
CA LYS A 220 -2.56 28.24 6.15
C LYS A 220 -3.71 27.23 6.33
N LYS A 221 -3.98 26.38 5.33
CA LYS A 221 -5.03 25.35 5.41
C LYS A 221 -4.59 24.17 6.27
N SER A 222 -3.32 23.78 6.21
CA SER A 222 -2.77 22.70 7.01
C SER A 222 -2.83 23.04 8.50
N VAL A 223 -3.20 22.05 9.30
CA VAL A 223 -3.17 22.12 10.77
C VAL A 223 -1.75 21.90 11.26
N LEU A 224 -1.12 20.83 10.76
CA LEU A 224 0.29 20.55 11.02
C LEU A 224 1.14 21.27 9.99
N LYS A 225 1.95 22.21 10.45
CA LYS A 225 2.84 22.97 9.58
C LYS A 225 4.22 22.36 9.54
N LEU A 226 4.74 22.23 8.33
CA LEU A 226 6.14 21.87 8.13
C LEU A 226 6.99 23.08 8.49
N ARG A 227 7.76 23.00 9.57
CA ARG A 227 8.64 24.07 10.05
C ARG A 227 10.08 23.60 10.06
N VAL A 228 11.00 24.38 9.52
CA VAL A 228 12.44 24.08 9.47
C VAL A 228 13.00 23.78 10.86
N GLN A 229 12.50 24.47 11.89
CA GLN A 229 12.89 24.26 13.28
C GLN A 229 12.61 22.83 13.80
N ASN A 230 11.68 22.11 13.15
CA ASN A 230 11.26 20.76 13.52
C ASN A 230 11.95 19.66 12.69
N PHE A 231 12.92 19.97 11.84
CA PHE A 231 13.53 18.97 10.97
C PHE A 231 14.46 18.03 11.73
N LEU A 232 15.30 18.54 12.61
CA LEU A 232 16.22 17.71 13.40
C LEU A 232 15.58 17.38 14.75
N GLN A 233 14.93 16.21 14.81
CA GLN A 233 14.28 15.72 16.02
C GLN A 233 15.05 14.60 16.69
N SER A 234 14.85 14.47 18.00
CA SER A 234 15.42 13.38 18.78
C SER A 234 14.97 12.01 18.23
N PRO A 235 15.88 11.01 18.14
CA PRO A 235 15.52 9.63 17.78
C PRO A 235 14.42 9.04 18.67
N ARG A 236 14.32 9.46 19.94
CA ARG A 236 13.25 9.02 20.87
C ARG A 236 11.85 9.36 20.39
N LEU A 237 11.69 10.43 19.59
CA LEU A 237 10.40 10.84 19.03
C LEU A 237 10.11 10.07 17.73
N ILE A 238 11.12 9.84 16.90
CA ILE A 238 10.96 9.29 15.53
C ILE A 238 11.00 7.77 15.52
N LEU A 239 11.82 7.13 16.37
CA LEU A 239 11.94 5.68 16.41
C LEU A 239 10.60 4.94 16.67
N PRO A 240 9.71 5.41 17.56
CA PRO A 240 8.37 4.83 17.67
C PRO A 240 7.49 4.98 16.44
N CYS A 241 7.70 6.02 15.61
CA CYS A 241 7.02 6.15 14.32
C CYS A 241 7.50 5.07 13.34
N VAL A 242 8.81 4.88 13.22
CA VAL A 242 9.40 3.81 12.40
C VAL A 242 8.93 2.44 12.90
N GLY A 243 8.95 2.20 14.22
CA GLY A 243 8.48 0.94 14.81
C GLY A 243 7.02 0.62 14.45
N LEU A 244 6.14 1.61 14.43
CA LEU A 244 4.74 1.41 14.04
C LEU A 244 4.60 1.13 12.54
N GLY A 245 5.42 1.76 11.70
CA GLY A 245 5.42 1.57 10.25
C GLY A 245 6.05 0.26 9.77
N THR A 246 6.84 -0.40 10.64
CA THR A 246 7.53 -1.66 10.30
C THR A 246 6.58 -2.75 9.82
N ALA A 247 5.37 -2.83 10.36
CA ALA A 247 4.37 -3.79 9.90
C ALA A 247 3.99 -3.57 8.44
N THR A 248 3.74 -2.33 8.04
CA THR A 248 3.39 -1.98 6.66
C THR A 248 4.58 -2.21 5.71
N PHE A 249 5.78 -1.87 6.16
CA PHE A 249 7.01 -2.18 5.43
C PHE A 249 7.16 -3.68 5.17
N ILE A 250 7.02 -4.51 6.20
CA ILE A 250 7.09 -5.98 6.09
C ILE A 250 6.03 -6.48 5.10
N MET A 251 4.79 -5.99 5.20
CA MET A 251 3.71 -6.40 4.30
C MET A 251 4.02 -6.08 2.84
N GLN A 252 4.49 -4.87 2.55
CA GLN A 252 4.80 -4.47 1.17
C GLN A 252 6.08 -5.13 0.64
N ALA A 253 7.15 -5.18 1.42
CA ALA A 253 8.40 -5.79 1.00
C ALA A 253 8.27 -7.31 0.79
N SER A 254 7.42 -7.99 1.57
CA SER A 254 7.19 -9.43 1.42
C SER A 254 6.45 -9.81 0.13
N GLU A 255 5.69 -8.92 -0.49
CA GLU A 255 4.94 -9.23 -1.71
C GLU A 255 5.85 -9.70 -2.86
N SER A 256 7.01 -9.06 -3.04
CA SER A 256 7.98 -9.46 -4.06
C SER A 256 8.54 -10.87 -3.80
N VAL A 257 8.88 -11.18 -2.55
CA VAL A 257 9.39 -12.50 -2.15
C VAL A 257 8.32 -13.58 -2.35
N LEU A 258 7.11 -13.33 -1.91
CA LEU A 258 6.00 -14.26 -2.05
C LEU A 258 5.63 -14.52 -3.51
N SER A 259 5.66 -13.48 -4.35
CA SER A 259 5.43 -13.63 -5.79
C SER A 259 6.45 -14.59 -6.43
N VAL A 260 7.72 -14.47 -6.09
CA VAL A 260 8.76 -15.40 -6.56
C VAL A 260 8.51 -16.82 -6.07
N CYS A 261 8.15 -16.99 -4.79
CA CYS A 261 7.86 -18.32 -4.22
C CYS A 261 6.63 -18.96 -4.87
N PHE A 262 5.55 -18.23 -5.09
CA PHE A 262 4.37 -18.72 -5.79
C PHE A 262 4.71 -19.12 -7.23
N ASN A 263 5.35 -18.23 -7.99
CA ASN A 263 5.69 -18.49 -9.40
C ASN A 263 6.64 -19.68 -9.54
N SER A 264 7.65 -19.79 -8.68
CA SER A 264 8.59 -20.90 -8.67
C SER A 264 7.90 -22.24 -8.38
N SER A 265 7.00 -22.27 -7.38
CA SER A 265 6.24 -23.48 -7.06
C SER A 265 5.24 -23.85 -8.16
N LEU A 266 4.52 -22.87 -8.72
CA LEU A 266 3.56 -23.10 -9.79
C LEU A 266 4.23 -23.53 -11.10
N ALA A 267 5.39 -22.95 -11.45
CA ALA A 267 6.18 -23.39 -12.60
C ALA A 267 6.60 -24.85 -12.47
N ARG A 268 6.96 -25.29 -11.26
CA ARG A 268 7.39 -26.68 -10.98
C ARG A 268 6.25 -27.67 -11.10
N TYR A 269 5.04 -27.36 -10.62
CA TYR A 269 3.95 -28.32 -10.51
C TYR A 269 2.90 -28.19 -11.62
N GLY A 270 2.67 -26.99 -12.15
CA GLY A 270 1.60 -26.69 -13.10
C GLY A 270 2.07 -26.05 -14.42
N GLY A 271 3.39 -25.80 -14.56
CA GLY A 271 3.95 -25.22 -15.78
C GLY A 271 3.44 -23.79 -16.07
N ASP A 272 3.56 -23.39 -17.33
CA ASP A 272 3.29 -22.02 -17.78
C ASP A 272 1.82 -21.60 -17.60
N ILE A 273 0.88 -22.54 -17.74
CA ILE A 273 -0.56 -22.25 -17.56
C ILE A 273 -0.87 -21.85 -16.12
N ALA A 274 -0.23 -22.48 -15.13
CA ALA A 274 -0.43 -22.15 -13.73
C ALA A 274 0.21 -20.79 -13.38
N VAL A 275 1.39 -20.49 -13.91
CA VAL A 275 2.02 -19.18 -13.73
C VAL A 275 1.21 -18.08 -14.41
N GLY A 276 0.69 -18.32 -15.61
CA GLY A 276 -0.21 -17.41 -16.31
C GLY A 276 -1.50 -17.15 -15.54
N ALA A 277 -2.11 -18.19 -15.00
CA ALA A 277 -3.28 -18.07 -14.13
C ALA A 277 -2.95 -17.24 -12.88
N MET A 278 -1.79 -17.43 -12.21
CA MET A 278 -1.39 -16.66 -11.04
C MET A 278 -1.27 -15.16 -11.34
N THR A 279 -0.79 -14.81 -12.52
CA THR A 279 -0.72 -13.41 -12.97
C THR A 279 -2.11 -12.77 -13.05
N ILE A 280 -3.10 -13.52 -13.54
CA ILE A 280 -4.49 -13.07 -13.57
C ILE A 280 -5.07 -12.98 -12.15
N LEU A 281 -4.83 -14.00 -11.31
CA LEU A 281 -5.28 -14.02 -9.92
C LEU A 281 -4.76 -12.81 -9.13
N THR A 282 -3.47 -12.51 -9.23
CA THR A 282 -2.86 -11.36 -8.54
C THR A 282 -3.45 -10.04 -9.03
N SER A 283 -3.75 -9.91 -10.32
CA SER A 283 -4.39 -8.71 -10.87
C SER A 283 -5.82 -8.55 -10.34
N VAL A 284 -6.61 -9.62 -10.30
CA VAL A 284 -7.96 -9.63 -9.73
C VAL A 284 -7.93 -9.27 -8.25
N MET A 285 -6.98 -9.85 -7.48
CA MET A 285 -6.81 -9.54 -6.07
C MET A 285 -6.42 -8.10 -5.81
N GLN A 286 -5.50 -7.53 -6.60
CA GLN A 286 -5.17 -6.10 -6.51
C GLN A 286 -6.43 -5.24 -6.70
N PHE A 287 -7.21 -5.53 -7.74
CA PHE A 287 -8.46 -4.81 -7.99
C PHE A 287 -9.45 -4.91 -6.81
N ALA A 288 -9.56 -6.09 -6.22
CA ALA A 288 -10.44 -6.35 -5.08
C ALA A 288 -9.97 -5.64 -3.80
N LEU A 289 -8.64 -5.58 -3.56
CA LEU A 289 -8.10 -5.07 -2.30
C LEU A 289 -7.87 -3.56 -2.27
N LEU A 290 -7.69 -2.90 -3.42
CA LEU A 290 -7.44 -1.46 -3.45
C LEU A 290 -8.54 -0.61 -2.83
N PRO A 291 -9.85 -0.83 -3.11
CA PRO A 291 -10.91 -0.10 -2.43
C PRO A 291 -10.95 -0.38 -0.92
N LEU A 292 -10.65 -1.62 -0.51
CA LEU A 292 -10.60 -2.00 0.90
C LEU A 292 -9.48 -1.26 1.64
N GLN A 293 -8.31 -1.09 1.00
CA GLN A 293 -7.22 -0.27 1.51
C GLN A 293 -7.62 1.20 1.61
N GLY A 294 -8.29 1.74 0.59
CA GLY A 294 -8.80 3.11 0.61
C GLY A 294 -9.80 3.38 1.74
N ILE A 295 -10.73 2.45 1.97
CA ILE A 295 -11.69 2.52 3.10
C ILE A 295 -10.93 2.55 4.44
N SER A 296 -9.94 1.68 4.59
CA SER A 296 -9.13 1.59 5.81
C SER A 296 -8.31 2.84 6.05
N GLN A 297 -7.69 3.40 5.02
CA GLN A 297 -6.94 4.65 5.09
C GLN A 297 -7.84 5.84 5.45
N GLY A 298 -9.09 5.85 4.97
CA GLY A 298 -10.09 6.86 5.35
C GLY A 298 -10.53 6.78 6.81
N ALA A 299 -10.55 5.58 7.40
CA ALA A 299 -10.88 5.37 8.81
C ALA A 299 -9.74 5.72 9.77
N GLN A 300 -8.49 5.63 9.33
CA GLN A 300 -7.29 5.81 10.14
C GLN A 300 -7.27 7.14 10.92
N PRO A 301 -7.48 8.32 10.29
CA PRO A 301 -7.48 9.59 11.03
C PRO A 301 -8.59 9.68 12.05
N ILE A 302 -9.76 9.09 11.80
CA ILE A 302 -10.87 9.08 12.76
C ILE A 302 -10.49 8.27 14.00
N LEU A 303 -9.95 7.05 13.81
CA LEU A 303 -9.52 6.19 14.91
C LEU A 303 -8.40 6.83 15.72
N SER A 304 -7.34 7.31 15.04
CA SER A 304 -6.15 7.86 15.69
C SER A 304 -6.47 9.14 16.48
N TYR A 305 -7.23 10.07 15.89
CA TYR A 305 -7.63 11.30 16.56
C TYR A 305 -8.48 11.04 17.80
N ASN A 306 -9.54 10.22 17.67
CA ASN A 306 -10.43 9.93 18.79
C ASN A 306 -9.75 9.08 19.87
N TYR A 307 -8.78 8.23 19.52
CA TYR A 307 -7.95 7.54 20.49
C TYR A 307 -7.09 8.52 21.29
N GLY A 308 -6.47 9.49 20.61
CA GLY A 308 -5.72 10.57 21.27
C GLY A 308 -6.59 11.45 22.16
N ALA A 309 -7.81 11.75 21.72
CA ALA A 309 -8.80 12.53 22.47
C ALA A 309 -9.47 11.74 23.61
N LYS A 310 -9.05 10.50 23.88
CA LYS A 310 -9.62 9.59 24.90
C LYS A 310 -11.14 9.36 24.75
N ASN A 311 -11.67 9.45 23.53
CA ASN A 311 -13.08 9.24 23.23
C ASN A 311 -13.37 7.77 22.90
N VAL A 312 -13.48 6.95 23.93
CA VAL A 312 -13.66 5.49 23.84
C VAL A 312 -14.90 5.10 23.01
N GLU A 313 -16.01 5.81 23.20
CA GLU A 313 -17.26 5.53 22.49
C GLU A 313 -17.07 5.71 20.98
N ARG A 314 -16.46 6.81 20.56
CA ARG A 314 -16.21 7.07 19.14
C ARG A 314 -15.20 6.10 18.53
N VAL A 315 -14.13 5.72 19.25
CA VAL A 315 -13.17 4.69 18.79
C VAL A 315 -13.89 3.36 18.56
N ARG A 316 -14.71 2.91 19.53
CA ARG A 316 -15.49 1.68 19.44
C ARG A 316 -16.51 1.71 18.28
N LYS A 317 -17.21 2.83 18.12
CA LYS A 317 -18.19 3.01 17.04
C LYS A 317 -17.51 3.07 15.66
N THR A 318 -16.39 3.78 15.54
CA THR A 318 -15.62 3.85 14.29
C THR A 318 -15.14 2.46 13.87
N PHE A 319 -14.59 1.68 14.81
CA PHE A 319 -14.18 0.30 14.51
C PHE A 319 -15.35 -0.57 14.05
N ARG A 320 -16.50 -0.50 14.70
CA ARG A 320 -17.69 -1.27 14.28
C ARG A 320 -18.15 -0.90 12.87
N VAL A 321 -18.23 0.39 12.56
CA VAL A 321 -18.62 0.86 11.22
C VAL A 321 -17.60 0.43 10.19
N LEU A 322 -16.29 0.60 10.48
CA LEU A 322 -15.21 0.14 9.61
C LEU A 322 -15.30 -1.36 9.33
N LEU A 323 -15.44 -2.17 10.38
CA LEU A 323 -15.54 -3.63 10.27
C LEU A 323 -16.76 -4.03 9.41
N THR A 324 -17.92 -3.41 9.65
CA THR A 324 -19.13 -3.68 8.86
C THR A 324 -18.92 -3.33 7.38
N VAL A 325 -18.37 -2.17 7.09
CA VAL A 325 -18.12 -1.74 5.70
C VAL A 325 -17.08 -2.65 5.01
N CYS A 326 -15.98 -2.99 5.70
CA CYS A 326 -14.96 -3.88 5.16
C CYS A 326 -15.51 -5.29 4.90
N LEU A 327 -16.28 -5.85 5.84
CA LEU A 327 -16.90 -7.17 5.68
C LEU A 327 -17.95 -7.18 4.56
N THR A 328 -18.82 -6.17 4.51
CA THR A 328 -19.83 -6.07 3.44
C THR A 328 -19.15 -5.99 2.08
N TYR A 329 -18.13 -5.13 1.93
CA TYR A 329 -17.38 -5.02 0.71
C TYR A 329 -16.68 -6.34 0.33
N SER A 330 -15.97 -6.96 1.27
CA SER A 330 -15.26 -8.23 1.04
C SER A 330 -16.22 -9.36 0.66
N ALA A 331 -17.38 -9.44 1.32
CA ALA A 331 -18.41 -10.45 1.01
C ALA A 331 -19.01 -10.23 -0.38
N LEU A 332 -19.27 -8.98 -0.79
CA LEU A 332 -19.79 -8.66 -2.12
C LEU A 332 -18.78 -9.04 -3.22
N ILE A 333 -17.51 -8.66 -3.08
CA ILE A 333 -16.47 -9.01 -4.04
C ILE A 333 -16.26 -10.53 -4.08
N TRP A 334 -16.22 -11.18 -2.90
CA TRP A 334 -16.15 -12.63 -2.82
C TRP A 334 -17.28 -13.31 -3.59
N ALA A 335 -18.53 -12.90 -3.34
CA ALA A 335 -19.68 -13.45 -4.03
C ALA A 335 -19.58 -13.26 -5.57
N PHE A 336 -19.12 -12.08 -6.01
CA PHE A 336 -18.96 -11.78 -7.42
C PHE A 336 -17.89 -12.64 -8.08
N VAL A 337 -16.72 -12.81 -7.42
CA VAL A 337 -15.64 -13.69 -7.90
C VAL A 337 -16.07 -15.16 -7.91
N MET A 338 -16.82 -15.62 -6.89
CA MET A 338 -17.30 -17.02 -6.81
C MET A 338 -18.36 -17.34 -7.88
N LEU A 339 -19.26 -16.39 -8.15
CA LEU A 339 -20.34 -16.59 -9.11
C LEU A 339 -19.87 -16.48 -10.56
N CYS A 340 -18.96 -15.53 -10.84
CA CYS A 340 -18.55 -15.18 -12.19
C CYS A 340 -17.03 -15.25 -12.43
N PRO A 341 -16.30 -16.31 -12.02
CA PRO A 341 -14.85 -16.35 -12.11
C PRO A 341 -14.33 -16.30 -13.56
N ARG A 342 -15.08 -16.88 -14.51
CA ARG A 342 -14.72 -16.86 -15.94
C ARG A 342 -14.79 -15.47 -16.55
N VAL A 343 -15.68 -14.61 -16.07
CA VAL A 343 -15.78 -13.21 -16.51
C VAL A 343 -14.50 -12.46 -16.14
N PHE A 344 -14.01 -12.63 -14.91
CA PHE A 344 -12.76 -12.03 -14.48
C PHE A 344 -11.56 -12.54 -15.29
N ALA A 345 -11.45 -13.85 -15.52
CA ALA A 345 -10.38 -14.42 -16.32
C ALA A 345 -10.44 -13.94 -17.78
N GLY A 346 -11.64 -13.88 -18.37
CA GLY A 346 -11.86 -13.46 -19.75
C GLY A 346 -11.55 -11.99 -20.04
N ILE A 347 -11.44 -11.13 -19.01
CA ILE A 347 -10.98 -9.74 -19.18
C ILE A 347 -9.49 -9.71 -19.57
N PHE A 348 -8.69 -10.69 -19.12
CA PHE A 348 -7.24 -10.68 -19.27
C PHE A 348 -6.74 -11.54 -20.45
N THR A 349 -7.51 -12.54 -20.88
CA THR A 349 -7.10 -13.46 -21.94
C THR A 349 -8.29 -13.94 -22.78
N PRO A 350 -8.13 -14.13 -24.09
CA PRO A 350 -9.11 -14.82 -24.93
C PRO A 350 -8.95 -16.36 -24.94
N ASP A 351 -7.89 -16.90 -24.34
CA ASP A 351 -7.58 -18.32 -24.33
C ASP A 351 -8.56 -19.09 -23.43
N ALA A 352 -9.36 -19.98 -24.04
CA ALA A 352 -10.41 -20.72 -23.35
C ALA A 352 -9.86 -21.70 -22.30
N GLU A 353 -8.71 -22.34 -22.55
CA GLU A 353 -8.08 -23.26 -21.62
C GLU A 353 -7.58 -22.51 -20.39
N LEU A 354 -6.89 -21.38 -20.58
CA LEU A 354 -6.43 -20.52 -19.50
C LEU A 354 -7.59 -19.92 -18.71
N ILE A 355 -8.71 -19.54 -19.37
CA ILE A 355 -9.91 -19.04 -18.70
C ILE A 355 -10.51 -20.11 -17.78
N GLU A 356 -10.64 -21.36 -18.26
CA GLU A 356 -11.22 -22.45 -17.46
C GLU A 356 -10.32 -22.81 -16.28
N PHE A 357 -9.01 -22.92 -16.50
CA PHE A 357 -8.04 -23.18 -15.43
C PHE A 357 -8.04 -22.05 -14.41
N THR A 358 -7.94 -20.79 -14.85
CA THR A 358 -7.96 -19.61 -14.00
C THR A 358 -9.26 -19.50 -13.21
N GLY A 359 -10.39 -19.84 -13.83
CA GLY A 359 -11.69 -19.82 -13.14
C GLY A 359 -11.76 -20.78 -11.97
N ARG A 360 -11.15 -21.97 -12.07
CA ARG A 360 -11.02 -22.93 -10.96
C ARG A 360 -10.04 -22.43 -9.90
N ALA A 361 -8.89 -21.95 -10.33
CA ALA A 361 -7.86 -21.40 -9.45
C ALA A 361 -8.37 -20.19 -8.64
N LEU A 362 -9.15 -19.28 -9.27
CA LEU A 362 -9.78 -18.13 -8.61
C LEU A 362 -10.72 -18.55 -7.47
N ARG A 363 -11.56 -19.57 -7.70
CA ARG A 363 -12.46 -20.07 -6.65
C ARG A 363 -11.71 -20.61 -5.44
N ILE A 364 -10.58 -21.27 -5.66
CA ILE A 364 -9.74 -21.78 -4.58
C ILE A 364 -9.01 -20.64 -3.88
N TYR A 365 -8.29 -19.84 -4.63
CA TYR A 365 -7.44 -18.77 -4.09
C TYR A 365 -8.25 -17.69 -3.32
N CYS A 366 -9.41 -17.33 -3.83
CA CYS A 366 -10.29 -16.34 -3.22
C CYS A 366 -11.33 -16.96 -2.25
N ALA A 367 -11.25 -18.25 -1.90
CA ALA A 367 -12.28 -18.96 -1.14
C ALA A 367 -12.69 -18.24 0.16
N VAL A 368 -11.76 -17.61 0.85
CA VAL A 368 -11.99 -16.92 2.14
C VAL A 368 -11.92 -15.40 2.05
N LEU A 369 -11.93 -14.84 0.85
CA LEU A 369 -11.87 -13.39 0.66
C LEU A 369 -12.99 -12.64 1.42
N ALA A 370 -14.15 -13.28 1.61
CA ALA A 370 -15.26 -12.71 2.37
C ALA A 370 -14.89 -12.28 3.79
N ILE A 371 -14.01 -13.03 4.46
CA ILE A 371 -13.58 -12.74 5.84
C ILE A 371 -12.34 -11.85 5.91
N PHE A 372 -11.68 -11.59 4.78
CA PHE A 372 -10.46 -10.78 4.74
C PHE A 372 -10.68 -9.34 5.22
N GLY A 373 -11.92 -8.83 5.12
CA GLY A 373 -12.31 -7.54 5.69
C GLY A 373 -12.04 -7.43 7.20
N ILE A 374 -12.09 -8.53 7.95
CA ILE A 374 -11.74 -8.57 9.38
C ILE A 374 -10.26 -8.27 9.57
N GLN A 375 -9.40 -8.98 8.78
CA GLN A 375 -7.96 -8.78 8.82
C GLN A 375 -7.59 -7.33 8.59
N GLN A 376 -8.18 -6.72 7.55
CA GLN A 376 -7.91 -5.35 7.17
C GLN A 376 -8.36 -4.34 8.24
N ALA A 377 -9.58 -4.50 8.78
CA ALA A 377 -10.12 -3.62 9.81
C ALA A 377 -9.32 -3.70 11.12
N CYS A 378 -8.93 -4.90 11.55
CA CYS A 378 -8.12 -5.10 12.75
C CYS A 378 -6.71 -4.53 12.58
N GLN A 379 -6.05 -4.81 11.44
CA GLN A 379 -4.70 -4.36 11.16
C GLN A 379 -4.60 -2.83 11.16
N ILE A 380 -5.49 -2.14 10.43
CA ILE A 380 -5.47 -0.68 10.39
C ILE A 380 -5.81 -0.07 11.76
N THR A 381 -6.66 -0.72 12.55
CA THR A 381 -6.98 -0.26 13.89
C THR A 381 -5.78 -0.38 14.83
N PHE A 382 -5.01 -1.47 14.78
CA PHE A 382 -3.76 -1.58 15.54
C PHE A 382 -2.78 -0.45 15.20
N VAL A 383 -2.60 -0.16 13.92
CA VAL A 383 -1.77 0.96 13.46
C VAL A 383 -2.31 2.29 13.98
N SER A 384 -3.63 2.52 13.86
CA SER A 384 -4.29 3.77 14.24
C SER A 384 -4.21 4.08 15.74
N ILE A 385 -4.24 3.04 16.59
CA ILE A 385 -4.12 3.20 18.06
C ILE A 385 -2.67 3.08 18.57
N GLY A 386 -1.69 2.98 17.68
CA GLY A 386 -0.27 2.96 18.01
C GLY A 386 0.24 1.64 18.58
N LYS A 387 -0.46 0.52 18.38
CA LYS A 387 -0.06 -0.83 18.83
C LYS A 387 0.92 -1.49 17.85
N ALA A 388 2.15 -0.96 17.76
CA ALA A 388 3.18 -1.39 16.83
C ALA A 388 3.46 -2.90 16.89
N VAL A 389 3.69 -3.43 18.09
CA VAL A 389 4.04 -4.85 18.30
C VAL A 389 2.93 -5.76 17.80
N CYS A 390 1.66 -5.46 18.11
CA CYS A 390 0.52 -6.26 17.63
C CYS A 390 0.42 -6.23 16.11
N SER A 391 0.63 -5.06 15.50
CA SER A 391 0.59 -4.88 14.05
C SER A 391 1.70 -5.68 13.35
N ILE A 392 2.93 -5.66 13.88
CA ILE A 392 4.08 -6.43 13.38
C ILE A 392 3.82 -7.93 13.50
N ILE A 393 3.36 -8.40 14.67
CA ILE A 393 3.07 -9.82 14.90
C ILE A 393 2.06 -10.34 13.87
N VAL A 394 0.96 -9.59 13.65
CA VAL A 394 -0.06 -9.97 12.66
C VAL A 394 0.52 -10.04 11.25
N ALA A 395 1.34 -9.07 10.85
CA ALA A 395 1.97 -9.04 9.53
C ALA A 395 2.95 -10.21 9.33
N VAL A 396 3.82 -10.46 10.31
CA VAL A 396 4.83 -11.54 10.25
C VAL A 396 4.18 -12.91 10.26
N ILE A 397 3.20 -13.14 11.14
CA ILE A 397 2.51 -14.43 11.21
C ILE A 397 1.83 -14.74 9.89
N ARG A 398 1.08 -13.79 9.31
CA ARG A 398 0.37 -14.04 8.06
C ARG A 398 1.32 -14.37 6.91
N LYS A 399 2.37 -13.56 6.69
CA LYS A 399 3.21 -13.63 5.50
C LYS A 399 4.35 -14.67 5.62
N PHE A 400 5.05 -14.69 6.75
CA PHE A 400 6.26 -15.50 6.90
C PHE A 400 6.03 -16.81 7.66
N VAL A 401 5.15 -16.81 8.67
CA VAL A 401 4.93 -18.02 9.48
C VAL A 401 3.88 -18.94 8.85
N LEU A 402 2.85 -18.36 8.23
CA LEU A 402 1.77 -19.14 7.63
C LEU A 402 1.94 -19.28 6.12
N LEU A 403 1.87 -18.18 5.37
CA LEU A 403 1.79 -18.25 3.91
C LEU A 403 3.03 -18.86 3.27
N LEU A 404 4.21 -18.37 3.62
CA LEU A 404 5.46 -18.83 3.00
C LEU A 404 5.70 -20.34 3.17
N PRO A 405 5.57 -20.94 4.36
CA PRO A 405 5.69 -22.38 4.50
C PRO A 405 4.59 -23.17 3.80
N LEU A 406 3.34 -22.67 3.79
CA LEU A 406 2.21 -23.34 3.17
C LEU A 406 2.34 -23.45 1.65
N ILE A 407 2.98 -22.47 0.98
CA ILE A 407 3.28 -22.53 -0.46
C ILE A 407 4.07 -23.79 -0.82
N TYR A 408 4.98 -24.21 0.07
CA TYR A 408 5.80 -25.40 -0.16
C TYR A 408 5.25 -26.69 0.46
N LEU A 409 4.48 -26.60 1.54
CA LEU A 409 3.94 -27.76 2.25
C LEU A 409 2.69 -28.33 1.58
N LEU A 410 1.73 -27.47 1.21
CA LEU A 410 0.42 -27.92 0.71
C LEU A 410 0.48 -28.66 -0.63
N PRO A 411 1.40 -28.39 -1.57
CA PRO A 411 1.56 -29.22 -2.77
C PRO A 411 1.84 -30.69 -2.49
N HIS A 412 2.46 -31.01 -1.34
CA HIS A 412 2.74 -32.39 -0.94
C HIS A 412 1.56 -33.07 -0.24
N LEU A 413 0.59 -32.31 0.25
CA LEU A 413 -0.58 -32.79 0.98
C LEU A 413 -1.84 -32.84 0.12
N ALA A 414 -1.91 -32.04 -0.93
CA ALA A 414 -3.07 -31.96 -1.81
C ALA A 414 -3.03 -33.08 -2.88
N PRO A 415 -4.22 -33.58 -3.31
CA PRO A 415 -4.30 -34.56 -4.40
C PRO A 415 -3.73 -34.03 -5.73
N ASP A 416 -3.89 -32.72 -6.00
CA ASP A 416 -3.27 -32.01 -7.10
C ASP A 416 -2.29 -30.98 -6.52
N PRO A 417 -0.97 -31.17 -6.73
CA PRO A 417 0.05 -30.27 -6.22
C PRO A 417 -0.12 -28.83 -6.69
N THR A 418 -0.57 -28.59 -7.92
CA THR A 418 -0.79 -27.26 -8.48
C THR A 418 -1.89 -26.52 -7.72
N LEU A 419 -3.01 -27.21 -7.48
CA LEU A 419 -4.10 -26.65 -6.67
C LEU A 419 -3.69 -26.48 -5.21
N GLY A 420 -2.78 -27.32 -4.71
CA GLY A 420 -2.18 -27.20 -3.39
C GLY A 420 -1.44 -25.88 -3.20
N VAL A 421 -0.73 -25.38 -4.23
CA VAL A 421 -0.07 -24.05 -4.18
C VAL A 421 -1.11 -22.95 -4.02
N TYR A 422 -2.21 -22.98 -4.77
CA TYR A 422 -3.27 -21.96 -4.66
C TYR A 422 -4.01 -22.02 -3.32
N LEU A 423 -4.12 -23.21 -2.71
CA LEU A 423 -4.71 -23.39 -1.39
C LEU A 423 -3.91 -22.72 -0.27
N ALA A 424 -2.63 -22.39 -0.50
CA ALA A 424 -1.79 -21.76 0.51
C ALA A 424 -2.37 -20.43 1.00
N GLU A 425 -2.89 -19.59 0.09
CA GLU A 425 -3.47 -18.27 0.44
C GLU A 425 -4.72 -18.42 1.33
N PRO A 426 -5.79 -19.15 0.95
CA PRO A 426 -6.99 -19.26 1.78
C PRO A 426 -6.75 -19.95 3.12
N VAL A 427 -5.85 -20.93 3.19
CA VAL A 427 -5.49 -21.59 4.46
C VAL A 427 -4.74 -20.60 5.36
N ALA A 428 -3.73 -19.91 4.82
CA ALA A 428 -2.99 -18.88 5.56
C ALA A 428 -3.92 -17.76 6.04
N ASP A 429 -4.82 -17.27 5.18
CA ASP A 429 -5.76 -16.21 5.52
C ASP A 429 -6.77 -16.63 6.59
N THR A 430 -7.29 -17.85 6.53
CA THR A 430 -8.19 -18.39 7.56
C THR A 430 -7.52 -18.41 8.93
N LEU A 431 -6.30 -18.96 8.99
CA LEU A 431 -5.52 -19.03 10.23
C LEU A 431 -5.13 -17.62 10.72
N ALA A 432 -4.70 -16.76 9.81
CA ALA A 432 -4.32 -15.39 10.13
C ALA A 432 -5.50 -14.55 10.64
N VAL A 433 -6.67 -14.64 9.99
CA VAL A 433 -7.88 -13.91 10.42
C VAL A 433 -8.32 -14.41 11.79
N THR A 434 -8.28 -15.71 12.04
CA THR A 434 -8.64 -16.30 13.34
C THR A 434 -7.69 -15.80 14.43
N PHE A 435 -6.37 -15.90 14.20
CA PHE A 435 -5.37 -15.39 15.13
C PHE A 435 -5.53 -13.89 15.38
N THR A 436 -5.68 -13.11 14.31
CA THR A 436 -5.84 -11.65 14.40
C THR A 436 -7.10 -11.28 15.18
N SER A 437 -8.23 -11.98 14.97
CA SER A 437 -9.47 -11.72 15.67
C SER A 437 -9.34 -11.96 17.19
N ILE A 438 -8.66 -13.03 17.59
CA ILE A 438 -8.41 -13.35 19.00
C ILE A 438 -7.49 -12.29 19.63
N LEU A 439 -6.35 -12.03 18.98
CA LEU A 439 -5.39 -11.04 19.46
C LEU A 439 -6.03 -9.65 19.56
N PHE A 440 -6.78 -9.26 18.53
CA PHE A 440 -7.47 -7.98 18.46
C PHE A 440 -8.50 -7.83 19.57
N SER A 441 -9.35 -8.83 19.77
CA SER A 441 -10.39 -8.80 20.81
C SER A 441 -9.78 -8.58 22.20
N HIS A 442 -8.65 -9.22 22.48
CA HIS A 442 -7.96 -9.07 23.76
C HIS A 442 -7.28 -7.68 23.90
N GLN A 443 -6.47 -7.31 22.91
CA GLN A 443 -5.65 -6.10 22.96
C GLN A 443 -6.49 -4.83 22.80
N PHE A 444 -7.53 -4.86 21.98
CA PHE A 444 -8.42 -3.72 21.80
C PHE A 444 -9.24 -3.42 23.06
N ARG A 445 -9.79 -4.48 23.70
CA ARG A 445 -10.48 -4.32 25.01
C ARG A 445 -9.54 -3.74 26.07
N LYS A 446 -8.28 -4.23 26.13
CA LYS A 446 -7.27 -3.71 27.05
C LYS A 446 -6.98 -2.23 26.77
N ALA A 447 -6.78 -1.87 25.50
CA ALA A 447 -6.53 -0.48 25.11
C ALA A 447 -7.68 0.46 25.48
N LEU A 448 -8.93 0.03 25.26
CA LEU A 448 -10.11 0.83 25.62
C LEU A 448 -10.26 1.00 27.14
N ARG A 449 -10.02 -0.05 27.93
CA ARG A 449 -10.05 0.03 29.40
C ARG A 449 -8.99 1.00 29.93
N THR A 450 -7.77 0.98 29.37
CA THR A 450 -6.72 1.94 29.73
C THR A 450 -7.16 3.37 29.43
N LEU A 451 -7.80 3.62 28.28
CA LEU A 451 -8.33 4.95 27.95
C LEU A 451 -9.46 5.39 28.90
N GLU A 452 -10.33 4.46 29.32
CA GLU A 452 -11.39 4.73 30.29
C GLU A 452 -10.82 5.14 31.65
N SER A 453 -9.81 4.40 32.13
CA SER A 453 -9.14 4.72 33.40
C SER A 453 -8.39 6.07 33.35
N GLU A 454 -7.70 6.37 32.26
CA GLU A 454 -7.01 7.64 32.07
C GLU A 454 -7.96 8.85 31.88
N ARG A 455 -9.22 8.61 31.53
CA ARG A 455 -10.25 9.66 31.44
C ARG A 455 -10.86 9.98 32.80
N SER A 456 -10.90 8.97 33.69
CA SER A 456 -11.47 9.10 35.05
C SER A 456 -10.49 9.65 36.06
N ALA A 457 -9.18 9.59 35.77
CA ALA A 457 -8.10 10.20 36.54
C ALA A 457 -7.82 11.64 36.06
#